data_4bf48a42c3588ba6e2df7356e24c4a6d
#
_entry.id   4bf48a42c3588ba6e2df7356e24c4a6d
#
_cell.length_a   1.000
_cell.length_b   1.000
_cell.length_c   1.000
_cell.angle_alpha   90.00
_cell.angle_beta   90.00
_cell.angle_gamma   90.00
#
_symmetry.space_group_name_H-M   'P 1'
#
loop_
_entity.id
_entity.type
_entity.pdbx_description
1 polymer ?
#
loop_
_entity_poly.entity_id
_entity_poly.type
_entity_poly.pdbx_seq_one_letter_code
_entity_poly.pdbx_strand_id
1 'polypeptide(L)'
;MIVEANGTAIACKVSGRGAPVVLIHGAEADHSMFDAFGALLAEHFTVIAYDQRDSGSTCHPTTPYGLVEMADDAAALIAALGYDRAHIFGTSLGGVIAQVLATHHPGRVDRLVLSSTFRAGVPPLSINPEVFTKLGALRAGLPGTAAEIATYFFPPEHIAAHPEVVAIFSGSTRSAEQKQRRAGILAQPVSCDLASITAPTLVLVGADDRLIPPVHTLSLAREIATARTATLPGLGHVSTLQAPEAVAREVIAFLKAKNGGNGHEHAREGLRRAS
;
A
#
# COMPACT_ATOMS: atom_id res chain seq x y z
N MET A 1 -7.63 19.06 -1.24
CA MET A 1 -8.81 19.40 -2.06
C MET A 1 -9.85 18.28 -1.98
N ILE A 2 -11.10 18.57 -2.34
CA ILE A 2 -12.15 17.53 -2.46
C ILE A 2 -12.44 17.34 -3.95
N VAL A 3 -12.58 16.08 -4.38
CA VAL A 3 -12.88 15.68 -5.75
C VAL A 3 -14.10 14.75 -5.73
N GLU A 4 -15.13 15.10 -6.52
CA GLU A 4 -16.29 14.22 -6.71
C GLU A 4 -15.92 13.09 -7.69
N ALA A 5 -15.90 11.87 -7.20
CA ALA A 5 -15.56 10.67 -7.97
C ALA A 5 -16.34 9.45 -7.45
N ASN A 6 -16.87 8.62 -8.32
CA ASN A 6 -17.63 7.41 -7.99
C ASN A 6 -18.73 7.64 -6.93
N GLY A 7 -19.45 8.78 -7.03
CA GLY A 7 -20.51 9.15 -6.09
C GLY A 7 -20.03 9.45 -4.66
N THR A 8 -18.74 9.76 -4.50
CA THR A 8 -18.09 10.05 -3.21
C THR A 8 -17.25 11.31 -3.31
N ALA A 9 -17.37 12.20 -2.32
CA ALA A 9 -16.50 13.38 -2.19
C ALA A 9 -15.16 12.94 -1.56
N ILE A 10 -14.17 12.69 -2.41
CA ILE A 10 -12.86 12.16 -2.02
C ILE A 10 -11.91 13.30 -1.66
N ALA A 11 -11.40 13.29 -0.43
CA ALA A 11 -10.35 14.19 -0.02
C ALA A 11 -8.99 13.71 -0.54
N CYS A 12 -8.24 14.61 -1.20
CA CYS A 12 -6.92 14.29 -1.70
C CYS A 12 -5.96 15.48 -1.61
N LYS A 13 -4.67 15.16 -1.55
CA LYS A 13 -3.55 16.10 -1.66
C LYS A 13 -2.83 15.83 -2.97
N VAL A 14 -2.70 16.87 -3.80
CA VAL A 14 -1.97 16.79 -5.07
C VAL A 14 -0.75 17.69 -4.98
N SER A 15 0.42 17.18 -5.33
CA SER A 15 1.69 17.91 -5.28
C SER A 15 2.64 17.46 -6.40
N GLY A 16 3.64 18.29 -6.69
CA GLY A 16 4.64 18.00 -7.73
C GLY A 16 4.13 18.19 -9.15
N ARG A 17 4.91 17.72 -10.13
CA ARG A 17 4.62 17.80 -11.57
C ARG A 17 5.18 16.58 -12.30
N GLY A 18 4.55 16.18 -13.38
CA GLY A 18 4.98 15.06 -14.22
C GLY A 18 3.92 13.96 -14.33
N ALA A 19 4.34 12.74 -14.60
CA ALA A 19 3.43 11.60 -14.64
C ALA A 19 2.71 11.41 -13.29
N PRO A 20 1.40 11.10 -13.28
CA PRO A 20 0.65 10.93 -12.04
C PRO A 20 1.04 9.65 -11.30
N VAL A 21 1.17 9.75 -9.97
CA VAL A 21 1.34 8.63 -9.03
C VAL A 21 0.26 8.73 -7.97
N VAL A 22 -0.59 7.71 -7.87
CA VAL A 22 -1.61 7.60 -6.82
C VAL A 22 -1.07 6.78 -5.65
N LEU A 23 -1.17 7.31 -4.43
CA LEU A 23 -0.76 6.68 -3.20
C LEU A 23 -1.98 6.19 -2.41
N ILE A 24 -2.06 4.87 -2.19
CA ILE A 24 -3.16 4.18 -1.51
C ILE A 24 -2.68 3.68 -0.15
N HIS A 25 -3.21 4.28 0.92
CA HIS A 25 -2.76 4.06 2.30
C HIS A 25 -3.26 2.75 2.93
N GLY A 26 -2.70 2.37 4.08
CA GLY A 26 -3.08 1.19 4.85
C GLY A 26 -4.41 1.36 5.62
N ALA A 27 -4.81 0.31 6.33
CA ALA A 27 -6.14 0.19 6.95
C ALA A 27 -6.45 1.26 8.01
N GLU A 28 -5.46 1.58 8.85
CA GLU A 28 -5.64 2.47 10.01
C GLU A 28 -5.15 3.92 9.75
N ALA A 29 -4.79 4.23 8.51
CA ALA A 29 -4.19 5.50 8.12
C ALA A 29 -5.15 6.39 7.32
N ASP A 30 -4.64 7.55 6.93
CA ASP A 30 -5.15 8.46 5.93
C ASP A 30 -4.00 8.93 5.01
N HIS A 31 -4.26 9.87 4.11
CA HIS A 31 -3.26 10.34 3.15
C HIS A 31 -2.01 10.95 3.78
N SER A 32 -2.10 11.46 5.03
CA SER A 32 -0.98 12.13 5.70
C SER A 32 0.19 11.20 6.02
N MET A 33 -0.05 9.87 6.07
CA MET A 33 1.05 8.91 6.22
C MET A 33 2.10 9.02 5.12
N PHE A 34 1.75 9.63 4.00
CA PHE A 34 2.63 9.80 2.85
C PHE A 34 3.30 11.17 2.77
N ASP A 35 3.18 12.04 3.79
CA ASP A 35 3.68 13.42 3.68
C ASP A 35 5.19 13.48 3.36
N ALA A 36 6.03 12.77 4.08
CA ALA A 36 7.47 12.73 3.81
C ALA A 36 7.80 11.97 2.51
N PHE A 37 7.25 10.76 2.35
CA PHE A 37 7.47 9.94 1.15
C PHE A 37 6.93 10.62 -0.12
N GLY A 38 5.74 11.20 -0.05
CA GLY A 38 5.10 11.90 -1.17
C GLY A 38 5.86 13.16 -1.57
N ALA A 39 6.48 13.88 -0.63
CA ALA A 39 7.30 15.04 -0.94
C ALA A 39 8.53 14.66 -1.79
N LEU A 40 9.19 13.53 -1.49
CA LEU A 40 10.30 13.02 -2.28
C LEU A 40 9.86 12.59 -3.69
N LEU A 41 8.70 11.96 -3.81
CA LEU A 41 8.15 11.60 -5.13
C LEU A 41 7.74 12.85 -5.94
N ALA A 42 7.27 13.91 -5.28
CA ALA A 42 6.79 15.14 -5.93
C ALA A 42 7.89 15.92 -6.65
N GLU A 43 9.16 15.65 -6.36
CA GLU A 43 10.30 16.17 -7.14
C GLU A 43 10.30 15.63 -8.60
N HIS A 44 9.60 14.52 -8.85
CA HIS A 44 9.65 13.80 -10.12
C HIS A 44 8.30 13.50 -10.75
N PHE A 45 7.22 13.54 -9.97
CA PHE A 45 5.89 13.08 -10.36
C PHE A 45 4.81 14.06 -9.88
N THR A 46 3.62 13.98 -10.47
CA THR A 46 2.41 14.51 -9.84
C THR A 46 1.91 13.47 -8.85
N VAL A 47 2.08 13.72 -7.56
CA VAL A 47 1.68 12.81 -6.48
C VAL A 47 0.25 13.11 -6.05
N ILE A 48 -0.60 12.08 -6.01
CA ILE A 48 -2.00 12.12 -5.60
C ILE A 48 -2.15 11.18 -4.42
N ALA A 49 -2.13 11.72 -3.20
CA ALA A 49 -2.43 10.98 -1.97
C ALA A 49 -3.87 11.27 -1.55
N TYR A 50 -4.71 10.25 -1.34
CA TYR A 50 -6.11 10.45 -1.05
C TYR A 50 -6.58 9.64 0.16
N ASP A 51 -7.65 10.11 0.79
CA ASP A 51 -8.33 9.42 1.87
C ASP A 51 -9.35 8.43 1.29
N GLN A 52 -9.22 7.18 1.67
CA GLN A 52 -10.21 6.13 1.35
C GLN A 52 -11.52 6.38 2.08
N ARG A 53 -12.60 5.73 1.66
CA ARG A 53 -13.88 5.72 2.40
C ARG A 53 -13.65 5.42 3.88
N ASP A 54 -14.35 6.12 4.76
CA ASP A 54 -14.19 6.03 6.21
C ASP A 54 -12.76 6.33 6.71
N SER A 55 -12.03 7.20 6.02
CA SER A 55 -10.70 7.68 6.43
C SER A 55 -10.59 9.18 6.22
N GLY A 56 -9.80 9.83 7.07
CA GLY A 56 -9.46 11.24 6.96
C GLY A 56 -10.67 12.14 6.75
N SER A 57 -10.66 12.92 5.68
CA SER A 57 -11.70 13.89 5.32
C SER A 57 -12.57 13.46 4.14
N THR A 58 -12.46 12.22 3.65
CA THR A 58 -13.34 11.70 2.60
C THR A 58 -14.75 11.50 3.16
N CYS A 59 -15.77 11.82 2.34
CA CYS A 59 -17.16 11.61 2.70
C CYS A 59 -17.42 10.16 3.11
N HIS A 60 -18.17 9.99 4.18
CA HIS A 60 -18.46 8.68 4.75
C HIS A 60 -19.73 8.12 4.12
N PRO A 61 -19.64 6.99 3.39
CA PRO A 61 -20.82 6.38 2.78
C PRO A 61 -21.74 5.82 3.85
N THR A 62 -23.05 5.89 3.58
CA THR A 62 -24.07 5.24 4.41
C THR A 62 -24.33 3.79 3.97
N THR A 63 -23.89 3.43 2.76
CA THR A 63 -24.03 2.09 2.19
C THR A 63 -22.78 1.24 2.46
N PRO A 64 -22.94 -0.08 2.62
CA PRO A 64 -21.82 -1.01 2.65
C PRO A 64 -20.95 -0.89 1.39
N TYR A 65 -19.65 -1.11 1.54
CA TYR A 65 -18.69 -1.12 0.44
C TYR A 65 -17.61 -2.17 0.69
N GLY A 66 -16.91 -2.57 -0.35
CA GLY A 66 -15.82 -3.54 -0.29
C GLY A 66 -14.59 -3.08 -1.06
N LEU A 67 -13.72 -4.04 -1.37
CA LEU A 67 -12.48 -3.78 -2.10
C LEU A 67 -12.74 -3.30 -3.55
N VAL A 68 -13.84 -3.74 -4.16
CA VAL A 68 -14.20 -3.35 -5.54
C VAL A 68 -14.56 -1.87 -5.58
N GLU A 69 -15.46 -1.41 -4.71
CA GLU A 69 -15.85 -0.01 -4.64
C GLU A 69 -14.65 0.89 -4.30
N MET A 70 -13.71 0.43 -3.47
CA MET A 70 -12.49 1.19 -3.15
C MET A 70 -11.53 1.26 -4.35
N ALA A 71 -11.47 0.22 -5.18
CA ALA A 71 -10.72 0.23 -6.44
C ALA A 71 -11.38 1.13 -7.48
N ASP A 72 -12.72 1.11 -7.57
CA ASP A 72 -13.51 1.98 -8.43
C ASP A 72 -13.33 3.46 -8.06
N ASP A 73 -13.25 3.77 -6.74
CA ASP A 73 -12.94 5.12 -6.26
C ASP A 73 -11.59 5.62 -6.77
N ALA A 74 -10.56 4.77 -6.69
CA ALA A 74 -9.23 5.13 -7.18
C ALA A 74 -9.21 5.33 -8.70
N ALA A 75 -9.89 4.46 -9.46
CA ALA A 75 -10.03 4.59 -10.91
C ALA A 75 -10.78 5.86 -11.32
N ALA A 76 -11.87 6.17 -10.61
CA ALA A 76 -12.67 7.37 -10.85
C ALA A 76 -11.93 8.65 -10.45
N LEU A 77 -11.16 8.63 -9.34
CA LEU A 77 -10.32 9.76 -8.93
C LEU A 77 -9.27 10.10 -9.99
N ILE A 78 -8.60 9.09 -10.57
CA ILE A 78 -7.65 9.28 -11.67
C ILE A 78 -8.32 10.01 -12.83
N ALA A 79 -9.50 9.55 -13.25
CA ALA A 79 -10.26 10.14 -14.35
C ALA A 79 -10.76 11.57 -14.01
N ALA A 80 -11.29 11.78 -12.80
CA ALA A 80 -11.78 13.09 -12.36
C ALA A 80 -10.69 14.16 -12.29
N LEU A 81 -9.44 13.73 -12.04
CA LEU A 81 -8.27 14.62 -12.08
C LEU A 81 -7.71 14.84 -13.51
N GLY A 82 -8.36 14.29 -14.54
CA GLY A 82 -8.01 14.49 -15.95
C GLY A 82 -6.91 13.57 -16.48
N TYR A 83 -6.63 12.46 -15.78
CA TYR A 83 -5.64 11.48 -16.23
C TYR A 83 -6.29 10.23 -16.80
N ASP A 84 -5.75 9.73 -17.92
CA ASP A 84 -6.17 8.43 -18.48
C ASP A 84 -5.67 7.27 -17.63
N ARG A 85 -4.43 7.35 -17.15
CA ARG A 85 -3.76 6.35 -16.32
C ARG A 85 -2.79 6.99 -15.34
N ALA A 86 -2.43 6.26 -14.30
CA ALA A 86 -1.44 6.68 -13.30
C ALA A 86 -0.55 5.51 -12.90
N HIS A 87 0.62 5.81 -12.38
CA HIS A 87 1.36 4.86 -11.54
C HIS A 87 0.61 4.67 -10.23
N ILE A 88 0.59 3.47 -9.69
CA ILE A 88 -0.10 3.14 -8.45
C ILE A 88 0.91 2.64 -7.42
N PHE A 89 0.89 3.22 -6.24
CA PHE A 89 1.59 2.72 -5.06
C PHE A 89 0.55 2.37 -3.99
N GLY A 90 0.50 1.11 -3.58
CA GLY A 90 -0.38 0.66 -2.50
C GLY A 90 0.40 -0.05 -1.39
N THR A 91 0.17 0.35 -0.13
CA THR A 91 0.79 -0.31 1.04
C THR A 91 -0.25 -1.00 1.90
N SER A 92 0.06 -2.21 2.41
CA SER A 92 -0.84 -2.97 3.29
C SER A 92 -2.23 -3.16 2.64
N LEU A 93 -3.33 -2.74 3.28
CA LEU A 93 -4.67 -2.70 2.66
C LEU A 93 -4.67 -1.95 1.32
N GLY A 94 -3.93 -0.83 1.23
CA GLY A 94 -3.80 -0.10 -0.04
C GLY A 94 -3.18 -0.94 -1.15
N GLY A 95 -2.29 -1.87 -0.82
CA GLY A 95 -1.75 -2.83 -1.77
C GLY A 95 -2.77 -3.88 -2.22
N VAL A 96 -3.69 -4.28 -1.33
CA VAL A 96 -4.82 -5.16 -1.69
C VAL A 96 -5.77 -4.43 -2.65
N ILE A 97 -6.11 -3.16 -2.36
CA ILE A 97 -6.93 -2.31 -3.24
C ILE A 97 -6.25 -2.12 -4.60
N ALA A 98 -4.93 -1.88 -4.62
CA ALA A 98 -4.16 -1.70 -5.84
C ALA A 98 -4.15 -2.95 -6.74
N GLN A 99 -4.18 -4.16 -6.17
CA GLN A 99 -4.34 -5.41 -6.91
C GLN A 99 -5.71 -5.47 -7.59
N VAL A 100 -6.79 -5.15 -6.85
CA VAL A 100 -8.15 -5.13 -7.39
C VAL A 100 -8.28 -4.05 -8.48
N LEU A 101 -7.72 -2.86 -8.26
CA LEU A 101 -7.65 -1.80 -9.27
C LEU A 101 -6.94 -2.27 -10.55
N ALA A 102 -5.80 -2.93 -10.42
CA ALA A 102 -5.03 -3.38 -11.58
C ALA A 102 -5.72 -4.51 -12.36
N THR A 103 -6.55 -5.33 -11.71
CA THR A 103 -7.30 -6.41 -12.36
C THR A 103 -8.63 -5.94 -12.96
N HIS A 104 -9.34 -5.01 -12.29
CA HIS A 104 -10.65 -4.53 -12.75
C HIS A 104 -10.54 -3.34 -13.71
N HIS A 105 -9.52 -2.50 -13.55
CA HIS A 105 -9.28 -1.29 -14.35
C HIS A 105 -7.85 -1.28 -14.94
N PRO A 106 -7.41 -2.30 -15.70
CA PRO A 106 -6.04 -2.39 -16.20
C PRO A 106 -5.62 -1.19 -17.04
N GLY A 107 -6.57 -0.55 -17.74
CA GLY A 107 -6.32 0.67 -18.51
C GLY A 107 -5.98 1.91 -17.66
N ARG A 108 -6.25 1.89 -16.36
CA ARG A 108 -5.95 3.00 -15.43
C ARG A 108 -4.57 2.87 -14.79
N VAL A 109 -3.91 1.72 -14.89
CA VAL A 109 -2.63 1.44 -14.24
C VAL A 109 -1.51 1.45 -15.27
N ASP A 110 -0.53 2.34 -15.08
CA ASP A 110 0.68 2.39 -15.90
C ASP A 110 1.78 1.49 -15.32
N ARG A 111 2.11 1.67 -14.03
CA ARG A 111 3.00 0.81 -13.24
C ARG A 111 2.41 0.60 -11.87
N LEU A 112 2.70 -0.55 -11.27
CA LEU A 112 2.14 -0.96 -9.99
C LEU A 112 3.26 -1.19 -8.98
N VAL A 113 3.13 -0.59 -7.79
CA VAL A 113 4.00 -0.88 -6.63
C VAL A 113 3.13 -1.45 -5.51
N LEU A 114 3.44 -2.66 -5.09
CA LEU A 114 2.78 -3.39 -4.00
C LEU A 114 3.75 -3.47 -2.82
N SER A 115 3.49 -2.68 -1.77
CA SER A 115 4.39 -2.57 -0.61
C SER A 115 3.79 -3.21 0.63
N SER A 116 4.54 -4.09 1.32
CA SER A 116 4.17 -4.68 2.62
C SER A 116 2.70 -5.14 2.66
N THR A 117 2.30 -5.95 1.68
CA THR A 117 0.90 -6.34 1.43
C THR A 117 0.77 -7.85 1.21
N PHE A 118 -0.42 -8.30 0.92
CA PHE A 118 -0.74 -9.70 0.71
C PHE A 118 -1.80 -9.85 -0.39
N ARG A 119 -2.03 -11.09 -0.81
CA ARG A 119 -2.95 -11.42 -1.90
C ARG A 119 -4.39 -10.99 -1.59
N ALA A 120 -5.03 -10.28 -2.50
CA ALA A 120 -6.45 -9.94 -2.41
C ALA A 120 -7.31 -11.21 -2.30
N GLY A 121 -8.34 -11.15 -1.45
CA GLY A 121 -9.22 -12.30 -1.16
C GLY A 121 -8.66 -13.28 -0.11
N VAL A 122 -7.46 -13.06 0.42
CA VAL A 122 -6.90 -13.84 1.53
C VAL A 122 -7.15 -13.09 2.85
N PRO A 123 -7.86 -13.69 3.83
CA PRO A 123 -8.08 -13.04 5.11
C PRO A 123 -6.77 -12.85 5.90
N PRO A 124 -6.57 -11.69 6.57
CA PRO A 124 -5.37 -11.44 7.37
C PRO A 124 -5.07 -12.51 8.43
N LEU A 125 -6.11 -13.06 9.05
CA LEU A 125 -5.98 -14.17 10.02
C LEU A 125 -5.36 -15.44 9.41
N SER A 126 -5.43 -15.63 8.09
CA SER A 126 -4.78 -16.77 7.42
C SER A 126 -3.29 -16.52 7.16
N ILE A 127 -2.85 -15.25 7.24
CA ILE A 127 -1.47 -14.84 6.96
C ILE A 127 -0.63 -14.89 8.23
N ASN A 128 -1.15 -14.33 9.31
CA ASN A 128 -0.45 -14.23 10.59
C ASN A 128 -1.48 -14.30 11.75
N PRO A 129 -2.06 -15.49 12.03
CA PRO A 129 -3.18 -15.62 12.96
C PRO A 129 -2.86 -15.15 14.37
N GLU A 130 -1.65 -15.42 14.85
CA GLU A 130 -1.20 -15.02 16.19
C GLU A 130 -1.18 -13.48 16.31
N VAL A 131 -0.52 -12.81 15.37
CA VAL A 131 -0.34 -11.35 15.40
C VAL A 131 -1.68 -10.63 15.22
N PHE A 132 -2.52 -11.04 14.26
CA PHE A 132 -3.81 -10.37 14.04
C PHE A 132 -4.78 -10.59 15.20
N THR A 133 -4.78 -11.77 15.83
CA THR A 133 -5.58 -12.02 17.05
C THR A 133 -5.09 -11.14 18.19
N LYS A 134 -3.79 -11.07 18.41
CA LYS A 134 -3.19 -10.25 19.47
C LYS A 134 -3.43 -8.76 19.25
N LEU A 135 -3.28 -8.27 18.04
CA LEU A 135 -3.59 -6.87 17.69
C LEU A 135 -5.06 -6.52 17.92
N GLY A 136 -5.98 -7.46 17.66
CA GLY A 136 -7.40 -7.28 17.99
C GLY A 136 -7.61 -7.04 19.49
N ALA A 137 -6.97 -7.84 20.33
CA ALA A 137 -7.02 -7.67 21.79
C ALA A 137 -6.35 -6.37 22.26
N LEU A 138 -5.15 -6.05 21.72
CA LEU A 138 -4.42 -4.83 22.10
C LEU A 138 -5.19 -3.56 21.74
N ARG A 139 -5.90 -3.53 20.62
CA ARG A 139 -6.72 -2.36 20.22
C ARG A 139 -7.83 -2.04 21.23
N ALA A 140 -8.32 -3.01 21.97
CA ALA A 140 -9.30 -2.78 23.05
C ALA A 140 -8.69 -2.05 24.25
N GLY A 141 -7.38 -2.11 24.45
CA GLY A 141 -6.64 -1.48 25.55
C GLY A 141 -6.03 -0.10 25.22
N LEU A 142 -6.31 0.43 24.03
CA LEU A 142 -5.80 1.74 23.63
C LEU A 142 -6.32 2.88 24.55
N PRO A 143 -5.48 3.90 24.83
CA PRO A 143 -4.12 4.13 24.29
C PRO A 143 -2.98 3.37 25.05
N GLY A 144 -3.29 2.68 26.16
CA GLY A 144 -2.29 2.08 27.04
C GLY A 144 -1.43 1.00 26.37
N THR A 145 -1.92 0.38 25.28
CA THR A 145 -1.25 -0.71 24.54
C THR A 145 -0.56 -0.24 23.25
N ALA A 146 -0.53 1.07 22.99
CA ALA A 146 0.01 1.64 21.75
C ALA A 146 1.48 1.26 21.51
N ALA A 147 2.30 1.26 22.55
CA ALA A 147 3.71 0.89 22.45
C ALA A 147 3.90 -0.57 22.02
N GLU A 148 3.07 -1.48 22.53
CA GLU A 148 3.12 -2.89 22.12
C GLU A 148 2.64 -3.06 20.67
N ILE A 149 1.57 -2.35 20.27
CA ILE A 149 1.10 -2.34 18.87
C ILE A 149 2.22 -1.87 17.94
N ALA A 150 2.93 -0.79 18.28
CA ALA A 150 4.02 -0.25 17.46
C ALA A 150 5.10 -1.29 17.12
N THR A 151 5.37 -2.25 18.00
CA THR A 151 6.39 -3.31 17.78
C THR A 151 6.07 -4.27 16.63
N TYR A 152 4.85 -4.32 16.16
CA TYR A 152 4.45 -5.09 14.97
C TYR A 152 4.66 -4.35 13.66
N PHE A 153 4.77 -3.01 13.74
CA PHE A 153 4.89 -2.12 12.58
C PHE A 153 6.30 -1.59 12.37
N PHE A 154 7.06 -1.43 13.46
CA PHE A 154 8.43 -0.92 13.44
C PHE A 154 9.40 -1.87 14.16
N PRO A 155 10.64 -2.00 13.70
CA PRO A 155 11.70 -2.66 14.47
C PRO A 155 11.95 -1.97 15.82
N PRO A 156 12.39 -2.72 16.87
CA PRO A 156 12.62 -2.18 18.20
C PRO A 156 13.63 -1.01 18.20
N GLU A 157 14.67 -1.08 17.38
CA GLU A 157 15.71 -0.06 17.28
C GLU A 157 15.14 1.26 16.77
N HIS A 158 14.18 1.19 15.82
CA HIS A 158 13.52 2.38 15.31
C HIS A 158 12.64 3.02 16.38
N ILE A 159 11.85 2.23 17.13
CA ILE A 159 11.03 2.74 18.23
C ILE A 159 11.90 3.39 19.32
N ALA A 160 13.05 2.80 19.64
CA ALA A 160 13.98 3.35 20.62
C ALA A 160 14.58 4.69 20.18
N ALA A 161 14.89 4.83 18.88
CA ALA A 161 15.42 6.07 18.31
C ALA A 161 14.33 7.14 18.08
N HIS A 162 13.09 6.73 17.86
CA HIS A 162 11.94 7.56 17.48
C HIS A 162 10.70 7.21 18.32
N PRO A 163 10.71 7.47 19.65
CA PRO A 163 9.61 7.09 20.53
C PRO A 163 8.26 7.77 20.18
N GLU A 164 8.31 8.87 19.46
CA GLU A 164 7.12 9.59 18.96
C GLU A 164 6.26 8.76 18.00
N VAL A 165 6.82 7.75 17.33
CA VAL A 165 6.05 6.89 16.40
C VAL A 165 4.98 6.08 17.11
N VAL A 166 5.09 5.87 18.44
CA VAL A 166 4.10 5.17 19.24
C VAL A 166 2.75 5.93 19.23
N ALA A 167 2.79 7.26 19.14
CA ALA A 167 1.58 8.09 19.11
C ALA A 167 0.67 7.78 17.91
N ILE A 168 1.22 7.28 16.78
CA ILE A 168 0.47 6.87 15.60
C ILE A 168 -0.60 5.81 15.95
N PHE A 169 -0.31 4.98 16.98
CA PHE A 169 -1.16 3.87 17.38
C PHE A 169 -2.04 4.17 18.60
N SER A 170 -2.02 5.40 19.12
CA SER A 170 -2.69 5.75 20.40
C SER A 170 -4.21 5.81 20.30
N GLY A 171 -4.78 5.80 19.12
CA GLY A 171 -6.22 5.84 18.91
C GLY A 171 -6.61 5.94 17.45
N SER A 172 -7.92 6.04 17.23
CA SER A 172 -8.49 6.22 15.89
C SER A 172 -9.58 7.29 15.97
N THR A 173 -9.59 8.20 15.02
CA THR A 173 -10.62 9.25 14.88
C THR A 173 -11.94 8.70 14.31
N ARG A 174 -11.96 7.45 13.83
CA ARG A 174 -13.14 6.82 13.23
C ARG A 174 -14.22 6.52 14.27
N SER A 175 -15.48 6.73 13.90
CA SER A 175 -16.64 6.30 14.69
C SER A 175 -16.71 4.76 14.80
N ALA A 176 -17.57 4.25 15.69
CA ALA A 176 -17.80 2.81 15.82
C ALA A 176 -18.33 2.19 14.52
N GLU A 177 -19.26 2.88 13.84
CA GLU A 177 -19.82 2.41 12.56
C GLU A 177 -18.77 2.40 11.46
N GLN A 178 -17.89 3.41 11.36
CA GLN A 178 -16.78 3.44 10.42
C GLN A 178 -15.80 2.29 10.64
N LYS A 179 -15.47 2.01 11.89
CA LYS A 179 -14.62 0.86 12.27
C LYS A 179 -15.26 -0.46 11.88
N GLN A 180 -16.57 -0.61 12.10
CA GLN A 180 -17.31 -1.82 11.74
C GLN A 180 -17.34 -2.03 10.23
N ARG A 181 -17.64 -0.98 9.42
CA ARG A 181 -17.61 -1.09 7.95
C ARG A 181 -16.23 -1.51 7.46
N ARG A 182 -15.16 -0.88 7.96
CA ARG A 182 -13.79 -1.20 7.53
C ARG A 182 -13.31 -2.58 7.98
N ALA A 183 -13.72 -3.06 9.15
CA ALA A 183 -13.33 -4.38 9.65
C ALA A 183 -13.80 -5.53 8.72
N GLY A 184 -14.93 -5.36 8.05
CA GLY A 184 -15.49 -6.37 7.14
C GLY A 184 -14.88 -6.41 5.74
N ILE A 185 -14.13 -5.39 5.33
CA ILE A 185 -13.67 -5.23 3.93
C ILE A 185 -12.80 -6.41 3.47
N LEU A 186 -11.82 -6.80 4.28
CA LEU A 186 -10.89 -7.88 3.94
C LEU A 186 -11.47 -9.29 4.10
N ALA A 187 -12.64 -9.42 4.71
CA ALA A 187 -13.36 -10.69 4.84
C ALA A 187 -14.31 -10.95 3.67
N GLN A 188 -14.58 -9.93 2.84
CA GLN A 188 -15.47 -10.07 1.69
C GLN A 188 -14.77 -10.82 0.55
N PRO A 189 -15.47 -11.74 -0.13
CA PRO A 189 -14.91 -12.37 -1.33
C PRO A 189 -14.69 -11.32 -2.41
N VAL A 190 -13.55 -11.40 -3.07
CA VAL A 190 -13.20 -10.55 -4.21
C VAL A 190 -12.58 -11.39 -5.31
N SER A 191 -13.03 -11.18 -6.54
CA SER A 191 -12.36 -11.76 -7.71
C SER A 191 -11.16 -10.90 -8.06
N CYS A 192 -9.96 -11.46 -7.97
CA CYS A 192 -8.71 -10.78 -8.28
C CYS A 192 -7.72 -11.81 -8.86
N ASP A 193 -7.67 -11.87 -10.19
CA ASP A 193 -6.73 -12.73 -10.91
C ASP A 193 -5.40 -11.98 -11.14
N LEU A 194 -4.42 -12.23 -10.29
CA LEU A 194 -3.11 -11.58 -10.37
C LEU A 194 -2.36 -11.89 -11.66
N ALA A 195 -2.62 -13.04 -12.30
CA ALA A 195 -2.00 -13.39 -13.57
C ALA A 195 -2.45 -12.50 -14.73
N SER A 196 -3.63 -11.84 -14.58
CA SER A 196 -4.14 -10.89 -15.56
C SER A 196 -3.47 -9.50 -15.48
N ILE A 197 -2.67 -9.22 -14.45
CA ILE A 197 -1.97 -7.94 -14.30
C ILE A 197 -0.84 -7.85 -15.32
N THR A 198 -0.99 -6.95 -16.29
CA THR A 198 0.00 -6.70 -17.35
C THR A 198 0.91 -5.51 -17.07
N ALA A 199 0.52 -4.63 -16.14
CA ALA A 199 1.32 -3.49 -15.74
C ALA A 199 2.67 -3.95 -15.15
N PRO A 200 3.81 -3.33 -15.52
CA PRO A 200 5.07 -3.58 -14.83
C PRO A 200 4.89 -3.40 -13.33
N THR A 201 5.29 -4.40 -12.53
CA THR A 201 5.00 -4.43 -11.09
C THR A 201 6.29 -4.51 -10.27
N LEU A 202 6.37 -3.72 -9.19
CA LEU A 202 7.36 -3.83 -8.13
C LEU A 202 6.68 -4.34 -6.86
N VAL A 203 7.14 -5.47 -6.35
CA VAL A 203 6.75 -6.01 -5.06
C VAL A 203 7.84 -5.63 -4.06
N LEU A 204 7.51 -4.74 -3.11
CA LEU A 204 8.44 -4.14 -2.16
C LEU A 204 8.09 -4.55 -0.74
N VAL A 205 9.09 -4.90 0.08
CA VAL A 205 8.86 -5.28 1.49
C VAL A 205 10.03 -4.87 2.38
N GLY A 206 9.72 -4.48 3.61
CA GLY A 206 10.71 -4.42 4.69
C GLY A 206 11.07 -5.83 5.16
N ALA A 207 12.36 -6.11 5.34
CA ALA A 207 12.84 -7.43 5.77
C ALA A 207 12.33 -7.83 7.16
N ASP A 208 12.05 -6.84 8.00
CA ASP A 208 11.63 -7.01 9.40
C ASP A 208 10.13 -6.74 9.60
N ASP A 209 9.33 -6.90 8.54
CA ASP A 209 7.86 -6.79 8.62
C ASP A 209 7.29 -7.95 9.47
N ARG A 210 6.86 -7.60 10.68
CA ARG A 210 6.32 -8.55 11.66
C ARG A 210 4.79 -8.69 11.55
N LEU A 211 4.14 -7.73 10.89
CA LEU A 211 2.68 -7.77 10.68
C LEU A 211 2.32 -8.68 9.51
N ILE A 212 2.91 -8.41 8.35
CA ILE A 212 2.80 -9.22 7.14
C ILE A 212 4.17 -9.82 6.85
N PRO A 213 4.44 -11.08 7.27
CA PRO A 213 5.74 -11.69 7.02
C PRO A 213 6.14 -11.56 5.55
N PRO A 214 7.40 -11.20 5.24
CA PRO A 214 7.87 -10.88 3.89
C PRO A 214 7.51 -11.91 2.83
N VAL A 215 7.44 -13.19 3.20
CA VAL A 215 7.08 -14.29 2.30
C VAL A 215 5.71 -14.09 1.65
N HIS A 216 4.74 -13.50 2.35
CA HIS A 216 3.40 -13.26 1.81
C HIS A 216 3.40 -12.13 0.77
N THR A 217 4.12 -11.03 1.03
CA THR A 217 4.29 -9.96 0.05
C THR A 217 5.06 -10.48 -1.17
N LEU A 218 6.20 -11.14 -0.96
CA LEU A 218 7.06 -11.63 -2.04
C LEU A 218 6.38 -12.72 -2.89
N SER A 219 5.43 -13.47 -2.33
CA SER A 219 4.70 -14.50 -3.08
C SER A 219 3.89 -13.92 -4.25
N LEU A 220 3.46 -12.65 -4.18
CA LEU A 220 2.73 -11.98 -5.26
C LEU A 220 3.51 -11.96 -6.57
N ALA A 221 4.85 -11.86 -6.49
CA ALA A 221 5.71 -11.88 -7.67
C ALA A 221 5.74 -13.23 -8.41
N ARG A 222 5.21 -14.29 -7.80
CA ARG A 222 5.09 -15.60 -8.47
C ARG A 222 3.85 -15.68 -9.35
N GLU A 223 2.84 -14.85 -9.07
CA GLU A 223 1.57 -14.82 -9.80
C GLU A 223 1.52 -13.70 -10.84
N ILE A 224 2.29 -12.62 -10.65
CA ILE A 224 2.33 -11.47 -11.57
C ILE A 224 3.55 -11.59 -12.48
N ALA A 225 3.34 -11.94 -13.75
CA ALA A 225 4.42 -12.23 -14.70
C ALA A 225 5.40 -11.04 -14.92
N THR A 226 4.93 -9.82 -14.75
CA THR A 226 5.71 -8.58 -14.92
C THR A 226 6.41 -8.13 -13.64
N ALA A 227 6.29 -8.89 -12.54
CA ALA A 227 6.77 -8.48 -11.24
C ALA A 227 8.28 -8.66 -11.06
N ARG A 228 8.89 -7.69 -10.41
CA ARG A 228 10.20 -7.79 -9.77
C ARG A 228 10.05 -7.51 -8.27
N THR A 229 11.00 -7.97 -7.48
CA THR A 229 10.98 -7.83 -6.02
C THR A 229 12.09 -6.91 -5.54
N ALA A 230 11.83 -6.20 -4.43
CA ALA A 230 12.84 -5.51 -3.64
C ALA A 230 12.56 -5.74 -2.16
N THR A 231 13.63 -6.06 -1.41
CA THR A 231 13.57 -6.24 0.04
C THR A 231 14.50 -5.21 0.69
N LEU A 232 13.96 -4.42 1.61
CA LEU A 232 14.68 -3.37 2.31
C LEU A 232 15.08 -3.87 3.71
N PRO A 233 16.39 -4.07 3.96
CA PRO A 233 16.86 -4.56 5.26
C PRO A 233 16.61 -3.53 6.37
N GLY A 234 16.31 -4.01 7.59
CA GLY A 234 16.09 -3.16 8.76
C GLY A 234 14.75 -2.41 8.76
N LEU A 235 13.88 -2.64 7.77
CA LEU A 235 12.58 -1.97 7.71
C LEU A 235 11.41 -2.88 8.08
N GLY A 236 10.48 -2.32 8.86
CA GLY A 236 9.24 -2.97 9.26
C GLY A 236 8.09 -2.74 8.28
N HIS A 237 6.86 -2.91 8.79
CA HIS A 237 5.62 -2.86 7.98
C HIS A 237 5.35 -1.48 7.35
N VAL A 238 5.59 -0.41 8.08
CA VAL A 238 5.33 0.98 7.62
C VAL A 238 6.61 1.65 7.13
N SER A 239 7.29 1.00 6.19
CA SER A 239 8.59 1.42 5.66
C SER A 239 8.59 2.85 5.09
N THR A 240 7.46 3.35 4.55
CA THR A 240 7.31 4.72 4.05
C THR A 240 7.37 5.78 5.15
N LEU A 241 7.03 5.42 6.40
CA LEU A 241 7.20 6.29 7.57
C LEU A 241 8.58 6.11 8.21
N GLN A 242 9.10 4.88 8.23
CA GLN A 242 10.36 4.54 8.87
C GLN A 242 11.57 5.09 8.11
N ALA A 243 11.58 4.96 6.78
CA ALA A 243 12.70 5.34 5.92
C ALA A 243 12.19 5.80 4.55
N PRO A 244 11.50 6.97 4.49
CA PRO A 244 10.88 7.46 3.26
C PRO A 244 11.88 7.62 2.10
N GLU A 245 13.14 8.01 2.37
CA GLU A 245 14.17 8.18 1.35
C GLU A 245 14.59 6.83 0.72
N ALA A 246 14.72 5.78 1.53
CA ALA A 246 15.08 4.45 1.03
C ALA A 246 13.97 3.88 0.13
N VAL A 247 12.72 4.00 0.58
CA VAL A 247 11.54 3.57 -0.20
C VAL A 247 11.39 4.41 -1.48
N ALA A 248 11.52 5.74 -1.37
CA ALA A 248 11.40 6.65 -2.52
C ALA A 248 12.45 6.34 -3.59
N ARG A 249 13.69 6.05 -3.21
CA ARG A 249 14.76 5.68 -4.15
C ARG A 249 14.38 4.47 -5.00
N GLU A 250 13.90 3.40 -4.38
CA GLU A 250 13.47 2.17 -5.08
C GLU A 250 12.27 2.44 -5.99
N VAL A 251 11.27 3.16 -5.48
CA VAL A 251 10.05 3.49 -6.22
C VAL A 251 10.35 4.41 -7.40
N ILE A 252 11.11 5.49 -7.22
CA ILE A 252 11.49 6.42 -8.28
C ILE A 252 12.29 5.70 -9.37
N ALA A 253 13.27 4.87 -9.00
CA ALA A 253 14.06 4.09 -9.95
C ALA A 253 13.16 3.16 -10.78
N PHE A 254 12.17 2.53 -10.13
CA PHE A 254 11.20 1.68 -10.82
C PHE A 254 10.27 2.46 -11.74
N LEU A 255 9.68 3.55 -11.27
CA LEU A 255 8.71 4.31 -12.03
C LEU A 255 9.32 5.04 -13.24
N LYS A 256 10.59 5.44 -13.14
CA LYS A 256 11.36 6.07 -14.24
C LYS A 256 11.98 5.10 -15.23
N ALA A 257 12.02 3.81 -14.92
CA ALA A 257 12.64 2.83 -15.82
C ALA A 257 11.95 2.86 -17.19
N LYS A 258 12.71 3.04 -18.27
CA LYS A 258 12.17 2.92 -19.61
C LYS A 258 11.61 1.52 -19.81
N ASN A 259 10.50 1.37 -20.54
CA ASN A 259 10.01 0.06 -20.95
C ASN A 259 11.06 -0.53 -21.92
N GLY A 260 12.09 -1.18 -21.37
CA GLY A 260 13.13 -1.87 -22.11
C GLY A 260 12.65 -3.27 -22.39
N GLY A 261 12.80 -3.71 -23.65
CA GLY A 261 12.61 -5.09 -24.03
C GLY A 261 13.39 -6.04 -23.13
N ASN A 262 12.89 -7.25 -23.02
CA ASN A 262 13.40 -8.42 -22.32
C ASN A 262 14.87 -8.39 -21.91
N GLY A 263 15.17 -8.08 -20.67
CA GLY A 263 16.48 -8.28 -20.05
C GLY A 263 16.58 -9.66 -19.40
N HIS A 264 16.60 -10.74 -20.20
CA HIS A 264 17.02 -12.08 -19.76
C HIS A 264 18.54 -12.22 -19.76
N GLU A 265 19.28 -11.27 -19.16
CA GLU A 265 20.76 -11.30 -19.28
C GLU A 265 21.56 -11.28 -17.97
N HIS A 266 20.96 -11.55 -16.81
CA HIS A 266 21.76 -11.62 -15.56
C HIS A 266 21.66 -12.92 -14.76
N ALA A 267 21.26 -14.04 -15.40
CA ALA A 267 21.25 -15.35 -14.73
C ALA A 267 22.24 -16.39 -15.32
N ARG A 268 23.18 -16.02 -16.20
CA ARG A 268 24.08 -17.00 -16.86
C ARG A 268 25.57 -16.79 -16.60
N GLU A 269 26.01 -15.86 -15.81
CA GLU A 269 27.45 -15.63 -15.59
C GLU A 269 28.03 -16.27 -14.31
N GLY A 270 27.22 -16.92 -13.50
CA GLY A 270 27.63 -17.63 -12.26
C GLY A 270 28.06 -19.07 -12.40
N LEU A 271 27.92 -19.71 -13.59
CA LEU A 271 28.11 -21.17 -13.76
C LEU A 271 29.30 -21.58 -14.66
N ARG A 272 30.21 -20.67 -14.98
CA ARG A 272 31.42 -21.00 -15.82
C ARG A 272 32.77 -20.75 -15.12
N ARG A 273 32.84 -20.86 -13.81
CA ARG A 273 34.13 -20.90 -13.10
C ARG A 273 34.12 -21.96 -12.01
N ALA A 274 33.87 -23.20 -12.37
CA ALA A 274 34.22 -24.39 -11.59
C ALA A 274 34.28 -25.60 -12.58
N SER A 275 35.35 -25.68 -13.28
CA SER A 275 35.90 -26.94 -13.86
C SER A 275 37.39 -26.73 -14.07
#